data_1aa52790bbc62bc7cbf3526df8452ef8
#
_entry.id   1aa52790bbc62bc7cbf3526df8452ef8
#
_cell.length_a   1.000
_cell.length_b   1.000
_cell.length_c   1.000
_cell.angle_alpha   90.00
_cell.angle_beta   90.00
_cell.angle_gamma   90.00
#
_symmetry.space_group_name_H-M   'P 1'
#
loop_
_entity.id
_entity.type
_entity.pdbx_description
1 polymer ?
#
loop_
_entity_poly.entity_id
_entity_poly.type
_entity_poly.pdbx_seq_one_letter_code
_entity_poly.pdbx_strand_id
1 'polypeptide(L)'
;AVLGTHTHIQTADERLLPQGTAYLTDAGMTGVQESVIGTRQEIAVQRFIDGVPARFKPADGTPLLCGALVDIDAQSGRATSIERLQIRAQGSAPSDLGDEE
;
A
#
# COMPACT_ATOMS: atom_id res chain seq x y z
N ALA A 1 4.45 -4.48 17.75
CA ALA A 1 4.80 -3.90 16.44
C ALA A 1 4.22 -2.50 16.32
N VAL A 2 4.90 -1.66 15.60
CA VAL A 2 4.43 -0.32 15.25
C VAL A 2 4.49 -0.20 13.74
N LEU A 3 3.35 -0.10 13.10
CA LEU A 3 3.23 0.00 11.65
C LEU A 3 2.46 1.28 11.33
N GLY A 4 3.07 2.15 10.56
CA GLY A 4 2.44 3.40 10.19
C GLY A 4 1.77 3.33 8.83
N THR A 5 0.96 4.32 8.56
CA THR A 5 0.32 4.54 7.27
C THR A 5 0.24 6.04 7.03
N HIS A 6 -0.38 6.45 5.98
CA HIS A 6 -0.70 7.85 5.70
C HIS A 6 -0.14 8.33 4.36
N THR A 7 1.12 8.08 4.08
CA THR A 7 1.69 8.61 2.83
C THR A 7 1.21 7.84 1.61
N HIS A 8 0.67 6.66 1.82
CA HIS A 8 0.22 5.75 0.77
C HIS A 8 1.37 5.15 -0.04
N ILE A 9 2.59 5.39 0.38
CA ILE A 9 3.79 4.84 -0.25
C ILE A 9 4.52 4.00 0.78
N GLN A 10 4.80 2.76 0.45
CA GLN A 10 5.50 1.88 1.38
C GLN A 10 6.94 2.32 1.56
N THR A 11 7.35 2.48 2.81
CA THR A 11 8.74 2.79 3.10
C THR A 11 9.56 1.50 3.20
N ALA A 12 10.88 1.64 3.19
CA ALA A 12 11.78 0.50 3.19
C ALA A 12 12.64 0.44 4.45
N ASP A 13 12.06 0.91 5.56
CA ASP A 13 12.79 1.02 6.81
C ASP A 13 12.37 -0.02 7.83
N GLU A 14 11.85 -1.16 7.40
CA GLU A 14 11.46 -2.23 8.30
C GLU A 14 12.64 -2.69 9.15
N ARG A 15 12.41 -2.80 10.44
CA ARG A 15 13.46 -3.22 11.36
C ARG A 15 12.91 -3.65 12.70
N LEU A 16 13.72 -4.35 13.46
CA LEU A 16 13.42 -4.66 14.84
C LEU A 16 14.12 -3.65 15.72
N LEU A 17 13.36 -2.98 16.56
CA LEU A 17 13.92 -2.06 17.53
C LEU A 17 14.57 -2.84 18.67
N PRO A 18 15.48 -2.20 19.45
CA PRO A 18 16.31 -2.94 20.41
C PRO A 18 15.58 -3.81 21.42
N GLN A 19 14.35 -3.49 21.74
CA GLN A 19 13.62 -4.27 22.74
C GLN A 19 12.56 -5.17 22.13
N GLY A 20 12.69 -5.47 20.85
CA GLY A 20 11.83 -6.46 20.22
C GLY A 20 10.53 -5.94 19.65
N THR A 21 10.47 -4.66 19.27
CA THR A 21 9.33 -4.11 18.58
C THR A 21 9.64 -4.05 17.10
N ALA A 22 8.81 -4.68 16.27
CA ALA A 22 8.93 -4.55 14.83
C ALA A 22 8.40 -3.18 14.42
N TYR A 23 9.11 -2.52 13.51
CA TYR A 23 8.78 -1.15 13.11
C TYR A 23 8.82 -0.98 11.60
N LEU A 24 7.83 -0.28 11.07
CA LEU A 24 7.79 0.12 9.67
C LEU A 24 7.10 1.48 9.62
N THR A 25 7.72 2.46 9.02
CA THR A 25 7.16 3.81 8.99
C THR A 25 5.85 3.85 8.23
N ASP A 26 5.80 3.24 7.05
CA ASP A 26 4.55 3.25 6.27
C ASP A 26 4.40 1.93 5.55
N ALA A 27 3.29 1.25 5.80
CA ALA A 27 2.99 -0.03 5.17
C ALA A 27 2.59 0.11 3.70
N GLY A 28 2.29 1.32 3.27
CA GLY A 28 1.88 1.58 1.91
C GLY A 28 0.39 1.40 1.69
N MET A 29 -0.01 1.54 0.44
CA MET A 29 -1.40 1.44 0.05
C MET A 29 -1.58 0.19 -0.78
N THR A 30 -2.62 -0.58 -0.47
CA THR A 30 -3.02 -1.68 -1.35
C THR A 30 -3.92 -1.09 -2.43
N GLY A 31 -3.43 -1.10 -3.64
CA GLY A 31 -4.14 -0.52 -4.77
C GLY A 31 -3.25 -0.41 -5.99
N VAL A 32 -3.68 0.37 -6.96
CA VAL A 32 -2.94 0.55 -8.19
C VAL A 32 -1.77 1.49 -7.94
N GLN A 33 -0.56 1.02 -8.19
CA GLN A 33 0.64 1.77 -7.90
C GLN A 33 0.80 2.98 -8.81
N GLU A 34 0.45 2.82 -10.09
CA GLU A 34 0.53 3.95 -11.02
C GLU A 34 -0.72 4.80 -10.91
N SER A 35 -0.74 5.62 -9.88
CA SER A 35 -1.88 6.46 -9.58
C SER A 35 -1.42 7.60 -8.69
N VAL A 36 -2.31 8.55 -8.46
CA VAL A 36 -2.08 9.58 -7.46
C VAL A 36 -2.93 9.24 -6.25
N ILE A 37 -2.32 8.64 -5.26
CA ILE A 37 -2.97 8.18 -4.03
C ILE A 37 -4.20 7.31 -4.36
N GLY A 38 -4.03 6.38 -5.30
CA GLY A 38 -5.12 5.49 -5.72
C GLY A 38 -6.10 6.09 -6.70
N THR A 39 -5.95 7.36 -7.05
CA THR A 39 -6.82 8.04 -8.01
C THR A 39 -6.16 8.03 -9.38
N ARG A 40 -6.96 7.97 -10.42
CA ARG A 40 -6.43 8.02 -11.78
C ARG A 40 -5.55 9.24 -11.96
N GLN A 41 -4.37 9.05 -12.53
CA GLN A 41 -3.38 10.12 -12.69
C GLN A 41 -3.93 11.27 -13.51
N GLU A 42 -4.61 10.98 -14.59
CA GLU A 42 -5.10 12.02 -15.48
C GLU A 42 -6.10 12.95 -14.79
N ILE A 43 -6.91 12.42 -13.87
CA ILE A 43 -7.89 13.23 -13.17
C ILE A 43 -7.17 14.16 -12.18
N ALA A 44 -6.21 13.62 -11.44
CA ALA A 44 -5.48 14.40 -10.45
C ALA A 44 -4.65 15.49 -11.11
N VAL A 45 -3.96 15.15 -12.20
CA VAL A 45 -3.14 16.12 -12.93
C VAL A 45 -3.99 17.22 -13.53
N GLN A 46 -5.13 16.86 -14.11
CA GLN A 46 -6.02 17.86 -14.71
C GLN A 46 -6.52 18.84 -13.66
N ARG A 47 -6.82 18.36 -12.48
CA ARG A 47 -7.28 19.24 -11.42
C ARG A 47 -6.20 20.22 -10.98
N PHE A 48 -4.95 19.81 -10.98
CA PHE A 48 -3.84 20.71 -10.69
C PHE A 48 -3.65 21.75 -11.78
N ILE A 49 -3.87 21.37 -13.02
CA ILE A 49 -3.65 22.27 -14.14
C ILE A 49 -4.71 23.37 -14.22
N ASP A 50 -5.99 23.01 -14.17
CA ASP A 50 -7.03 23.99 -14.43
C ASP A 50 -7.75 24.46 -13.16
N GLY A 51 -7.48 23.85 -12.03
CA GLY A 51 -8.10 24.27 -10.78
C GLY A 51 -9.59 23.99 -10.67
N VAL A 52 -10.14 23.29 -11.65
CA VAL A 52 -11.56 22.98 -11.66
C VAL A 52 -11.83 21.75 -10.78
N PRO A 53 -12.75 21.80 -9.84
CA PRO A 53 -13.07 20.61 -9.04
C PRO A 53 -13.52 19.45 -9.92
N ALA A 54 -12.98 18.28 -9.63
CA ALA A 54 -13.32 17.09 -10.38
C ALA A 54 -13.54 15.94 -9.39
N ARG A 55 -14.44 15.03 -9.76
CA ARG A 55 -14.66 13.84 -8.96
C ARG A 55 -13.48 12.88 -9.17
N PHE A 56 -12.85 12.49 -8.08
CA PHE A 56 -11.80 11.49 -8.16
C PHE A 56 -12.40 10.11 -8.40
N LYS A 57 -11.71 9.32 -9.17
CA LYS A 57 -12.11 7.93 -9.44
C LYS A 57 -10.93 7.02 -9.15
N PRO A 58 -11.19 5.79 -8.68
CA PRO A 58 -10.11 4.85 -8.47
C PRO A 58 -9.34 4.59 -9.75
N ALA A 59 -8.05 4.43 -9.62
CA ALA A 59 -7.20 4.13 -10.76
C ALA A 59 -7.45 2.71 -11.26
N ASP A 60 -7.31 2.53 -12.56
CA ASP A 60 -7.38 1.19 -13.17
C ASP A 60 -5.97 0.62 -13.27
N GLY A 61 -5.87 -0.68 -13.32
CA GLY A 61 -4.60 -1.36 -13.48
C GLY A 61 -4.48 -2.53 -12.53
N THR A 62 -3.30 -3.12 -12.47
CA THR A 62 -3.06 -4.26 -11.59
C THR A 62 -2.78 -3.77 -10.18
N PRO A 63 -3.59 -4.14 -9.21
CA PRO A 63 -3.35 -3.70 -7.84
C PRO A 63 -2.15 -4.39 -7.21
N LEU A 64 -1.51 -3.68 -6.30
CA LEU A 64 -0.41 -4.18 -5.52
C LEU A 64 -0.85 -4.27 -4.07
N LEU A 65 -0.70 -5.45 -3.48
CA LEU A 65 -0.95 -5.63 -2.06
C LEU A 65 0.30 -5.20 -1.29
N CYS A 66 0.16 -4.20 -0.46
CA CYS A 66 1.25 -3.73 0.38
C CYS A 66 0.95 -4.00 1.84
N GLY A 67 1.94 -4.45 2.57
CA GLY A 67 1.77 -4.73 3.98
C GLY A 67 3.06 -5.19 4.62
N ALA A 68 2.93 -5.81 5.77
CA ALA A 68 4.08 -6.35 6.48
C ALA A 68 3.71 -7.67 7.14
N LEU A 69 4.66 -8.57 7.18
CA LEU A 69 4.55 -9.82 7.90
C LEU A 69 5.47 -9.76 9.11
N VAL A 70 4.92 -9.95 10.29
CA VAL A 70 5.67 -9.86 11.53
C VAL A 70 5.56 -11.17 12.28
N ASP A 71 6.69 -11.76 12.64
CA ASP A 71 6.70 -12.94 13.50
C ASP A 71 6.93 -12.50 14.93
N ILE A 72 6.10 -12.98 15.83
CA ILE A 72 6.15 -12.60 17.23
C ILE A 72 6.25 -13.84 18.09
N ASP A 73 7.19 -13.85 19.02
CA ASP A 73 7.30 -14.91 20.01
C ASP A 73 6.12 -14.83 20.97
N ALA A 74 5.32 -15.87 21.00
CA ALA A 74 4.09 -15.88 21.81
C ALA A 74 4.34 -15.79 23.31
N GLN A 75 5.50 -16.24 23.77
CA GLN A 75 5.79 -16.23 25.19
C GLN A 75 6.28 -14.87 25.67
N SER A 76 7.18 -14.26 24.94
CA SER A 76 7.75 -12.99 25.36
C SER A 76 7.03 -11.78 24.80
N GLY A 77 6.28 -11.97 23.72
CA GLY A 77 5.64 -10.85 23.03
C GLY A 77 6.60 -10.05 22.15
N ARG A 78 7.83 -10.49 22.03
CA ARG A 78 8.82 -9.78 21.22
C ARG A 78 8.73 -10.21 19.77
N ALA A 79 8.86 -9.25 18.87
CA ALA A 79 8.96 -9.56 17.46
C ALA A 79 10.32 -10.15 17.14
N THR A 80 10.32 -11.19 16.32
CA THR A 80 11.54 -11.87 15.90
C THR A 80 11.91 -11.58 14.46
N SER A 81 10.96 -11.12 13.67
CA SER A 81 11.26 -10.71 12.29
C SER A 81 10.16 -9.81 11.77
N ILE A 82 10.50 -9.03 10.77
CA ILE A 82 9.55 -8.23 10.01
C ILE A 82 9.98 -8.24 8.55
N GLU A 83 9.00 -8.37 7.67
CA GLU A 83 9.24 -8.42 6.24
C GLU A 83 8.19 -7.58 5.54
N ARG A 84 8.60 -6.71 4.62
CA ARG A 84 7.66 -5.98 3.77
C ARG A 84 7.04 -6.92 2.76
N LEU A 85 5.77 -6.71 2.49
CA LEU A 85 5.08 -7.45 1.44
C LEU A 85 4.69 -6.50 0.33
N GLN A 86 5.01 -6.87 -0.89
CA GLN A 86 4.54 -6.21 -2.10
C GLN A 86 4.16 -7.32 -3.06
N ILE A 87 2.89 -7.61 -3.14
CA ILE A 87 2.41 -8.73 -3.95
C ILE A 87 1.50 -8.19 -5.03
N ARG A 88 1.86 -8.40 -6.28
CA ARG A 88 1.08 -7.97 -7.42
C ARG A 88 -0.02 -8.98 -7.67
N ALA A 89 -1.23 -8.49 -7.91
CA ALA A 89 -2.36 -9.37 -8.18
C ALA A 89 -2.15 -10.12 -9.49
N GLN A 90 -2.68 -11.34 -9.56
CA GLN A 90 -2.62 -12.13 -10.78
C GLN A 90 -3.55 -11.52 -11.82
N GLY A 91 -3.10 -11.47 -13.05
CA GLY A 91 -3.83 -10.76 -14.07
C GLY A 91 -5.14 -11.35 -14.49
N SER A 92 -5.37 -12.62 -14.21
CA SER A 92 -6.60 -13.25 -14.66
C SER A 92 -7.82 -12.80 -13.90
N ALA A 93 -7.66 -12.43 -12.66
CA ALA A 93 -8.81 -12.15 -11.84
C ALA A 93 -9.58 -10.91 -12.25
N PRO A 94 -8.94 -9.82 -12.53
CA PRO A 94 -9.67 -8.59 -12.75
C PRO A 94 -10.48 -8.54 -14.00
N SER A 95 -10.10 -9.29 -14.98
CA SER A 95 -10.86 -9.24 -16.21
C SER A 95 -12.27 -9.73 -16.01
N ASP A 96 -12.45 -10.49 -14.98
CA ASP A 96 -13.76 -11.02 -14.71
C ASP A 96 -14.58 -10.08 -13.89
N LEU A 97 -13.94 -9.17 -13.26
CA LEU A 97 -14.62 -8.30 -12.36
C LEU A 97 -15.01 -7.03 -13.00
N GLY A 98 -14.72 -6.88 -13.71
CA GLY A 98 -15.05 -5.80 -14.10
C GLY A 98 -14.68 -5.37 -15.23
N ASP A 99 -14.56 -5.94 -15.46
CA ASP A 99 -14.34 -5.45 -16.32
C ASP A 99 -15.27 -4.95 -16.84
N GLU A 100 -15.54 -5.51 -16.44
CA GLU A 100 -16.20 -5.18 -16.40
C GLU A 100 -16.47 -4.23 -16.20
N GLU A 101 -16.38 -4.26 -16.11
CA GLU A 101 -16.56 -3.49 -15.96
C GLU A 101 -16.72 -2.84 -16.07
#